data_788dea3399883f445ba28761b09b5505
#
_entry.id   788dea3399883f445ba28761b09b5505
#
_cell.length_a   1.000
_cell.length_b   1.000
_cell.length_c   1.000
_cell.angle_alpha   90.00
_cell.angle_beta   90.00
_cell.angle_gamma   90.00
#
_symmetry.space_group_name_H-M   'P 1'
#
loop_
_entity.id
_entity.type
_entity.pdbx_description
1 polymer ?
#
loop_
_entity_poly.entity_id
_entity_poly.type
_entity_poly.pdbx_seq_one_letter_code
_entity_poly.pdbx_strand_id
1 'polypeptide(L)'
;MIDYINELYEIDDESNVDISIIIPCKNEVNNIKWTIDSLLESKNHLKCEIIVVDDGSTDGSTEFLKSYINEEKYRDIVLIMTNNIGAAAARNMGAKVAKGKYLFFFDAHVKVPDMWADNLIYTLEKAKASLVAPCIADITNISLAGYGQTWNDEFKITWFSKKPKEGDEIPLAGGAALGITREAFDKIGGFDHLFQVWGREDEEICLKAWLYGYRMVINPDVIVEHLFRKSHPYKVTVANVTYNTICLACSHFKMERLKKVIDVARRDYYFFNAAGEIDRNSGLIVSQRNKYAIERVYDDEYFFEKFNILF
;
A
#
# COMPACT_ATOMS: atom_id res chain seq x y z
N MET A 1 -13.15 20.60 16.26
CA MET A 1 -12.78 19.31 15.63
C MET A 1 -14.00 18.39 15.58
N ILE A 2 -14.66 18.10 16.70
CA ILE A 2 -15.89 17.27 16.73
C ILE A 2 -17.02 17.88 15.90
N ASP A 3 -17.23 19.19 15.99
CA ASP A 3 -18.29 19.88 15.23
C ASP A 3 -18.01 19.88 13.72
N TYR A 4 -16.76 19.92 13.31
CA TYR A 4 -16.36 19.88 11.89
C TYR A 4 -16.51 18.47 11.27
N ILE A 5 -16.31 17.43 12.06
CA ILE A 5 -16.56 16.04 11.64
C ILE A 5 -18.06 15.83 11.42
N ASN A 6 -18.91 16.37 12.29
CA ASN A 6 -20.37 16.26 12.17
C ASN A 6 -20.95 17.02 10.95
N GLU A 7 -20.31 18.10 10.48
CA GLU A 7 -20.71 18.82 9.28
C GLU A 7 -20.30 18.13 7.96
N LEU A 8 -19.30 17.25 7.99
CA LEU A 8 -18.80 16.53 6.82
C LEU A 8 -19.61 15.25 6.50
N TYR A 9 -20.39 14.75 7.43
CA TYR A 9 -21.10 13.48 7.29
C TYR A 9 -22.61 13.67 7.46
N GLU A 10 -23.33 13.94 6.35
CA GLU A 10 -24.77 13.62 6.28
C GLU A 10 -24.89 12.09 6.29
N ILE A 11 -25.40 11.58 7.40
CA ILE A 11 -25.56 10.12 7.64
C ILE A 11 -26.77 9.67 6.83
N ASP A 12 -26.52 8.90 5.77
CA ASP A 12 -27.56 8.11 5.15
C ASP A 12 -27.07 6.68 4.83
N ASP A 13 -27.89 5.73 5.30
CA ASP A 13 -28.08 4.35 4.89
C ASP A 13 -27.34 3.19 5.59
N GLU A 14 -28.04 2.03 5.68
CA GLU A 14 -27.88 0.86 6.53
C GLU A 14 -26.59 0.00 6.41
N SER A 15 -25.60 0.42 5.64
CA SER A 15 -24.28 -0.27 5.55
C SER A 15 -23.10 0.66 5.87
N ASN A 16 -23.23 1.49 6.90
CA ASN A 16 -22.37 2.63 7.17
C ASN A 16 -20.95 2.24 7.61
N VAL A 17 -20.10 1.80 6.67
CA VAL A 17 -18.66 1.60 6.83
C VAL A 17 -17.95 2.75 6.15
N ASP A 18 -17.21 3.55 6.92
CA ASP A 18 -16.42 4.65 6.38
C ASP A 18 -15.11 4.16 5.76
N ILE A 19 -14.46 3.22 6.45
CA ILE A 19 -13.12 2.74 6.13
C ILE A 19 -13.10 1.21 6.03
N SER A 20 -12.52 0.68 4.95
CA SER A 20 -12.16 -0.73 4.86
C SER A 20 -10.65 -0.89 5.03
N ILE A 21 -10.26 -1.63 6.06
CA ILE A 21 -8.88 -1.98 6.36
C ILE A 21 -8.57 -3.33 5.71
N ILE A 22 -7.63 -3.35 4.78
CA ILE A 22 -7.25 -4.54 4.00
C ILE A 22 -5.86 -4.99 4.44
N ILE A 23 -5.76 -6.23 4.93
CA ILE A 23 -4.53 -6.79 5.47
C ILE A 23 -4.18 -8.06 4.67
N PRO A 24 -3.22 -8.01 3.72
CA PRO A 24 -2.67 -9.21 3.13
C PRO A 24 -1.87 -9.97 4.20
N CYS A 25 -2.12 -11.27 4.32
CA CYS A 25 -1.49 -12.11 5.33
C CYS A 25 -0.84 -13.33 4.68
N LYS A 26 0.41 -13.61 5.03
CA LYS A 26 1.09 -14.85 4.64
C LYS A 26 2.16 -15.23 5.65
N ASN A 27 1.93 -16.34 6.38
CA ASN A 27 2.83 -16.84 7.41
C ASN A 27 3.16 -15.78 8.49
N GLU A 28 2.10 -15.23 9.09
CA GLU A 28 2.16 -14.15 10.09
C GLU A 28 1.65 -14.57 11.47
N VAL A 29 1.75 -15.86 11.81
CA VAL A 29 1.17 -16.45 13.04
C VAL A 29 1.56 -15.67 14.32
N ASN A 30 2.75 -15.11 14.36
CA ASN A 30 3.23 -14.35 15.52
C ASN A 30 2.77 -12.88 15.54
N ASN A 31 2.18 -12.39 14.45
CA ASN A 31 1.98 -10.96 14.26
C ASN A 31 0.52 -10.57 13.97
N ILE A 32 -0.15 -11.28 13.08
CA ILE A 32 -1.47 -10.86 12.57
C ILE A 32 -2.49 -10.64 13.69
N LYS A 33 -2.47 -11.47 14.73
CA LYS A 33 -3.42 -11.33 15.84
C LYS A 33 -3.25 -10.01 16.59
N TRP A 34 -2.02 -9.63 16.93
CA TRP A 34 -1.80 -8.38 17.65
C TRP A 34 -2.00 -7.15 16.77
N THR A 35 -1.82 -7.28 15.44
CA THR A 35 -2.19 -6.23 14.47
C THR A 35 -3.70 -6.00 14.48
N ILE A 36 -4.48 -7.06 14.36
CA ILE A 36 -5.95 -6.99 14.42
C ILE A 36 -6.41 -6.45 15.76
N ASP A 37 -5.83 -6.93 16.86
CA ASP A 37 -6.16 -6.44 18.20
C ASP A 37 -5.89 -4.94 18.34
N SER A 38 -4.76 -4.45 17.84
CA SER A 38 -4.43 -3.03 17.85
C SER A 38 -5.44 -2.18 17.06
N LEU A 39 -5.89 -2.67 15.90
CA LEU A 39 -6.90 -1.99 15.08
C LEU A 39 -8.27 -1.95 15.77
N LEU A 40 -8.70 -3.07 16.38
CA LEU A 40 -9.98 -3.18 17.07
C LEU A 40 -10.03 -2.39 18.40
N GLU A 41 -8.91 -2.29 19.10
CA GLU A 41 -8.79 -1.59 20.37
C GLU A 41 -8.58 -0.08 20.21
N SER A 42 -8.10 0.37 19.05
CA SER A 42 -7.93 1.78 18.75
C SER A 42 -9.26 2.51 18.70
N LYS A 43 -9.34 3.64 19.39
CA LYS A 43 -10.55 4.47 19.44
C LYS A 43 -10.60 5.34 18.21
N ASN A 44 -11.64 5.19 17.41
CA ASN A 44 -11.95 6.05 16.26
C ASN A 44 -13.45 6.37 16.26
N HIS A 45 -13.84 7.50 15.71
CA HIS A 45 -15.26 7.84 15.45
C HIS A 45 -15.74 7.22 14.15
N LEU A 46 -14.85 7.16 13.14
CA LEU A 46 -15.13 6.53 11.84
C LEU A 46 -15.30 5.02 12.02
N LYS A 47 -16.30 4.47 11.32
CA LYS A 47 -16.60 3.03 11.35
C LYS A 47 -15.68 2.28 10.40
N CYS A 48 -14.91 1.36 10.95
CA CYS A 48 -13.96 0.53 10.23
C CYS A 48 -14.46 -0.91 10.09
N GLU A 49 -14.31 -1.52 8.92
CA GLU A 49 -14.32 -2.97 8.75
C GLU A 49 -12.89 -3.47 8.53
N ILE A 50 -12.62 -4.72 8.91
CA ILE A 50 -11.32 -5.37 8.71
C ILE A 50 -11.50 -6.56 7.77
N ILE A 51 -10.66 -6.59 6.72
CA ILE A 51 -10.63 -7.64 5.71
C ILE A 51 -9.23 -8.23 5.69
N VAL A 52 -9.11 -9.46 6.14
CA VAL A 52 -7.86 -10.23 6.10
C VAL A 52 -7.86 -11.11 4.85
N VAL A 53 -6.81 -10.99 4.04
CA VAL A 53 -6.62 -11.84 2.85
C VAL A 53 -5.44 -12.78 3.11
N ASP A 54 -5.72 -14.01 3.50
CA ASP A 54 -4.71 -15.04 3.75
C ASP A 54 -4.29 -15.68 2.42
N ASP A 55 -3.09 -15.37 1.97
CA ASP A 55 -2.53 -15.83 0.72
C ASP A 55 -1.79 -17.18 0.85
N GLY A 56 -2.50 -18.17 1.39
CA GLY A 56 -2.01 -19.53 1.53
C GLY A 56 -0.96 -19.68 2.63
N SER A 57 -1.26 -19.17 3.83
CA SER A 57 -0.44 -19.42 5.02
C SER A 57 -0.42 -20.90 5.39
N THR A 58 0.73 -21.37 5.85
CA THR A 58 0.95 -22.76 6.28
C THR A 58 1.34 -22.88 7.75
N ASP A 59 1.41 -21.73 8.46
CA ASP A 59 1.85 -21.64 9.85
C ASP A 59 0.70 -21.48 10.86
N GLY A 60 -0.54 -21.46 10.40
CA GLY A 60 -1.72 -21.26 11.25
C GLY A 60 -2.07 -19.80 11.51
N SER A 61 -1.54 -18.85 10.74
CA SER A 61 -1.72 -17.40 10.91
C SER A 61 -3.16 -16.97 11.19
N THR A 62 -4.13 -17.52 10.47
CA THR A 62 -5.55 -17.12 10.52
C THR A 62 -6.48 -18.13 11.19
N GLU A 63 -5.92 -19.19 11.79
CA GLU A 63 -6.73 -20.22 12.46
C GLU A 63 -7.55 -19.67 13.63
N PHE A 64 -7.04 -18.66 14.34
CA PHE A 64 -7.78 -18.02 15.42
C PHE A 64 -9.06 -17.32 14.92
N LEU A 65 -9.07 -16.76 13.71
CA LEU A 65 -10.28 -16.16 13.12
C LEU A 65 -11.34 -17.21 12.81
N LYS A 66 -10.93 -18.44 12.47
CA LYS A 66 -11.84 -19.58 12.25
C LYS A 66 -12.37 -20.15 13.56
N SER A 67 -11.51 -20.21 14.58
CA SER A 67 -11.84 -20.79 15.90
C SER A 67 -12.70 -19.85 16.73
N TYR A 68 -12.52 -18.55 16.61
CA TYR A 68 -13.19 -17.51 17.39
C TYR A 68 -14.39 -16.87 16.69
N ILE A 69 -14.97 -17.54 15.70
CA ILE A 69 -16.24 -17.11 15.05
C ILE A 69 -17.35 -16.80 16.08
N ASN A 70 -17.24 -17.32 17.29
CA ASN A 70 -18.15 -17.06 18.41
C ASN A 70 -17.67 -15.96 19.36
N GLU A 71 -16.46 -15.44 19.22
CA GLU A 71 -16.01 -14.28 19.99
C GLU A 71 -16.51 -13.00 19.35
N GLU A 72 -17.29 -12.23 20.07
CA GLU A 72 -17.88 -10.96 19.59
C GLU A 72 -16.83 -10.01 19.00
N LYS A 73 -15.63 -9.99 19.58
CA LYS A 73 -14.50 -9.14 19.18
C LYS A 73 -14.08 -9.34 17.70
N TYR A 74 -14.16 -10.56 17.16
CA TYR A 74 -13.66 -10.86 15.81
C TYR A 74 -14.77 -11.19 14.80
N ARG A 75 -16.02 -11.14 15.24
CA ARG A 75 -17.18 -11.60 14.47
C ARG A 75 -17.33 -10.89 13.12
N ASP A 76 -17.01 -9.63 13.05
CA ASP A 76 -17.24 -8.79 11.88
C ASP A 76 -16.00 -8.70 10.96
N ILE A 77 -14.94 -9.50 11.25
CA ILE A 77 -13.77 -9.58 10.39
C ILE A 77 -14.05 -10.47 9.20
N VAL A 78 -13.82 -9.94 8.00
CA VAL A 78 -13.92 -10.72 6.76
C VAL A 78 -12.60 -11.44 6.52
N LEU A 79 -12.63 -12.78 6.45
CA LEU A 79 -11.47 -13.60 6.09
C LEU A 79 -11.62 -14.15 4.67
N ILE A 80 -10.68 -13.84 3.81
CA ILE A 80 -10.59 -14.35 2.44
C ILE A 80 -9.37 -15.27 2.36
N MET A 81 -9.57 -16.49 1.85
CA MET A 81 -8.50 -17.45 1.60
C MET A 81 -8.12 -17.45 0.12
N THR A 82 -6.85 -17.27 -0.17
CA THR A 82 -6.29 -17.36 -1.54
C THR A 82 -5.14 -18.37 -1.58
N ASN A 83 -4.51 -18.54 -2.73
CA ASN A 83 -3.45 -19.54 -2.87
C ASN A 83 -2.26 -18.95 -3.65
N ASN A 84 -1.36 -18.27 -2.93
CA ASN A 84 -0.11 -17.74 -3.47
C ASN A 84 -0.32 -16.78 -4.68
N ILE A 85 -1.28 -15.86 -4.56
CA ILE A 85 -1.56 -14.86 -5.59
C ILE A 85 -0.64 -13.64 -5.51
N GLY A 86 0.06 -13.45 -4.39
CA GLY A 86 1.00 -12.37 -4.14
C GLY A 86 0.38 -11.12 -3.52
N ALA A 87 1.23 -10.25 -2.96
CA ALA A 87 0.82 -9.11 -2.13
C ALA A 87 -0.09 -8.10 -2.86
N ALA A 88 0.24 -7.74 -4.11
CA ALA A 88 -0.57 -6.82 -4.91
C ALA A 88 -1.97 -7.40 -5.19
N ALA A 89 -2.04 -8.65 -5.64
CA ALA A 89 -3.30 -9.32 -5.94
C ALA A 89 -4.14 -9.57 -4.68
N ALA A 90 -3.52 -9.88 -3.54
CA ALA A 90 -4.21 -10.04 -2.25
C ALA A 90 -4.85 -8.71 -1.80
N ARG A 91 -4.15 -7.58 -1.93
CA ARG A 91 -4.71 -6.24 -1.64
C ARG A 91 -5.90 -5.92 -2.56
N ASN A 92 -5.77 -6.20 -3.86
CA ASN A 92 -6.88 -6.03 -4.81
C ASN A 92 -8.08 -6.92 -4.47
N MET A 93 -7.85 -8.15 -4.03
CA MET A 93 -8.91 -9.09 -3.64
C MET A 93 -9.68 -8.55 -2.42
N GLY A 94 -8.98 -8.04 -1.41
CA GLY A 94 -9.61 -7.39 -0.26
C GLY A 94 -10.41 -6.15 -0.66
N ALA A 95 -9.83 -5.28 -1.49
CA ALA A 95 -10.50 -4.08 -1.98
C ALA A 95 -11.79 -4.36 -2.74
N LYS A 96 -11.87 -5.50 -3.45
CA LYS A 96 -13.04 -5.90 -4.23
C LYS A 96 -14.28 -6.19 -3.38
N VAL A 97 -14.10 -6.65 -2.14
CA VAL A 97 -15.22 -6.92 -1.21
C VAL A 97 -15.43 -5.81 -0.19
N ALA A 98 -14.52 -4.87 -0.12
CA ALA A 98 -14.54 -3.73 0.77
C ALA A 98 -15.76 -2.83 0.52
N LYS A 99 -16.34 -2.24 1.57
CA LYS A 99 -17.54 -1.38 1.53
C LYS A 99 -17.23 0.09 1.78
N GLY A 100 -16.13 0.38 2.48
CA GLY A 100 -15.76 1.73 2.92
C GLY A 100 -15.51 2.71 1.76
N LYS A 101 -15.77 3.97 1.99
CA LYS A 101 -15.42 5.09 1.11
C LYS A 101 -13.90 5.26 0.99
N TYR A 102 -13.18 4.92 2.04
CA TYR A 102 -11.72 4.94 2.10
C TYR A 102 -11.18 3.53 2.27
N LEU A 103 -10.12 3.21 1.52
CA LEU A 103 -9.42 1.94 1.61
C LEU A 103 -8.08 2.18 2.29
N PHE A 104 -7.81 1.43 3.35
CA PHE A 104 -6.51 1.42 4.02
C PHE A 104 -5.86 0.07 3.85
N PHE A 105 -4.64 0.06 3.35
CA PHE A 105 -3.82 -1.13 3.21
C PHE A 105 -2.79 -1.15 4.32
N PHE A 106 -2.86 -2.17 5.17
CA PHE A 106 -1.93 -2.38 6.27
C PHE A 106 -1.16 -3.68 6.12
N ASP A 107 0.10 -3.69 6.54
CA ASP A 107 0.81 -4.94 6.71
C ASP A 107 0.30 -5.71 7.95
N ALA A 108 0.51 -7.03 7.96
CA ALA A 108 0.04 -7.93 9.03
C ALA A 108 0.88 -7.86 10.33
N HIS A 109 1.71 -6.82 10.50
CA HIS A 109 2.64 -6.65 11.61
C HIS A 109 2.86 -5.17 11.97
N VAL A 110 1.74 -4.46 12.17
CA VAL A 110 1.69 -3.05 12.55
C VAL A 110 0.88 -2.82 13.82
N LYS A 111 1.16 -1.71 14.53
CA LYS A 111 0.29 -1.16 15.58
C LYS A 111 -0.09 0.26 15.24
N VAL A 112 -1.30 0.62 15.61
CA VAL A 112 -1.88 1.95 15.37
C VAL A 112 -2.18 2.67 16.68
N PRO A 113 -2.08 4.00 16.73
CA PRO A 113 -2.51 4.80 17.87
C PRO A 113 -4.03 4.99 17.87
N ASP A 114 -4.60 5.49 18.98
CA ASP A 114 -5.96 6.01 19.02
C ASP A 114 -6.13 7.13 17.97
N MET A 115 -7.34 7.28 17.41
CA MET A 115 -7.71 8.33 16.46
C MET A 115 -6.89 8.33 15.15
N TRP A 116 -6.22 7.23 14.83
CA TRP A 116 -5.42 7.16 13.60
C TRP A 116 -6.26 7.38 12.33
N ALA A 117 -7.44 6.76 12.29
CA ALA A 117 -8.33 6.81 11.15
C ALA A 117 -8.88 8.23 10.95
N ASP A 118 -9.45 8.80 12.01
CA ASP A 118 -10.02 10.15 12.00
C ASP A 118 -8.97 11.20 11.59
N ASN A 119 -7.77 11.11 12.17
CA ASN A 119 -6.70 12.07 11.87
C ASN A 119 -6.17 11.95 10.43
N LEU A 120 -6.04 10.74 9.90
CA LEU A 120 -5.59 10.54 8.51
C LEU A 120 -6.66 11.03 7.53
N ILE A 121 -7.93 10.70 7.75
CA ILE A 121 -9.02 11.16 6.89
C ILE A 121 -9.19 12.69 6.98
N TYR A 122 -9.10 13.28 8.17
CA TYR A 122 -9.11 14.72 8.34
C TYR A 122 -8.00 15.40 7.50
N THR A 123 -6.78 14.88 7.56
CA THR A 123 -5.66 15.41 6.77
C THR A 123 -5.91 15.28 5.26
N LEU A 124 -6.40 14.11 4.82
CA LEU A 124 -6.72 13.83 3.41
C LEU A 124 -7.77 14.83 2.89
N GLU A 125 -8.89 14.99 3.60
CA GLU A 125 -10.00 15.86 3.19
C GLU A 125 -9.61 17.35 3.24
N LYS A 126 -8.93 17.78 4.31
CA LYS A 126 -8.42 19.16 4.46
C LYS A 126 -7.45 19.54 3.34
N ALA A 127 -6.57 18.61 2.94
CA ALA A 127 -5.64 18.82 1.84
C ALA A 127 -6.28 18.65 0.46
N LYS A 128 -7.53 18.18 0.37
CA LYS A 128 -8.19 17.76 -0.88
C LYS A 128 -7.31 16.80 -1.67
N ALA A 129 -6.73 15.83 -0.96
CA ALA A 129 -5.91 14.77 -1.52
C ALA A 129 -6.73 13.49 -1.69
N SER A 130 -6.19 12.53 -2.41
CA SER A 130 -6.84 11.22 -2.61
C SER A 130 -6.09 10.08 -1.94
N LEU A 131 -4.81 10.31 -1.57
CA LEU A 131 -4.01 9.37 -0.82
C LEU A 131 -3.46 10.05 0.43
N VAL A 132 -3.32 9.26 1.51
CA VAL A 132 -2.73 9.71 2.77
C VAL A 132 -1.87 8.62 3.38
N ALA A 133 -0.71 9.02 3.90
CA ALA A 133 0.19 8.14 4.63
C ALA A 133 0.39 8.64 6.06
N PRO A 134 0.58 7.74 7.03
CA PRO A 134 1.10 8.08 8.36
C PRO A 134 2.64 8.16 8.35
N CYS A 135 3.20 8.57 9.47
CA CYS A 135 4.58 8.28 9.84
C CYS A 135 4.71 6.77 10.13
N ILE A 136 5.75 6.13 9.60
CA ILE A 136 6.08 4.74 9.91
C ILE A 136 7.29 4.71 10.83
N ALA A 137 7.15 4.11 12.01
CA ALA A 137 8.22 3.96 12.98
C ALA A 137 8.55 2.48 13.23
N ASP A 138 9.80 2.21 13.58
CA ASP A 138 10.19 0.86 13.98
C ASP A 138 9.58 0.52 15.35
N ILE A 139 8.80 -0.58 15.42
CA ILE A 139 8.15 -1.04 16.66
C ILE A 139 9.14 -1.34 17.78
N THR A 140 10.39 -1.63 17.45
CA THR A 140 11.46 -1.89 18.44
C THR A 140 12.16 -0.60 18.90
N ASN A 141 12.02 0.48 18.12
CA ASN A 141 12.58 1.80 18.44
C ASN A 141 11.81 2.90 17.71
N ILE A 142 10.78 3.43 18.31
CA ILE A 142 9.90 4.46 17.73
C ILE A 142 10.61 5.77 17.35
N SER A 143 11.85 6.00 17.83
CA SER A 143 12.65 7.13 17.39
C SER A 143 13.18 6.97 15.95
N LEU A 144 13.17 5.75 15.42
CA LEU A 144 13.47 5.46 14.02
C LEU A 144 12.20 5.59 13.19
N ALA A 145 11.89 6.82 12.80
CA ALA A 145 10.69 7.19 12.10
C ALA A 145 10.97 7.64 10.67
N GLY A 146 10.15 7.17 9.72
CA GLY A 146 10.17 7.55 8.32
C GLY A 146 8.91 8.31 7.92
N TYR A 147 9.07 9.39 7.16
CA TYR A 147 8.01 10.31 6.75
C TYR A 147 7.76 10.25 5.25
N GLY A 148 7.39 9.07 4.76
CA GLY A 148 7.32 8.80 3.32
C GLY A 148 8.67 8.40 2.74
N GLN A 149 8.66 8.06 1.46
CA GLN A 149 9.80 7.49 0.74
C GLN A 149 10.03 8.20 -0.58
N THR A 150 11.24 8.04 -1.12
CA THR A 150 11.62 8.46 -2.46
C THR A 150 12.59 7.46 -3.07
N TRP A 151 12.88 7.59 -4.36
CA TRP A 151 13.97 6.84 -5.01
C TRP A 151 15.25 7.66 -5.01
N ASN A 152 16.37 6.97 -4.83
CA ASN A 152 17.69 7.53 -5.05
C ASN A 152 18.13 7.32 -6.53
N ASP A 153 19.36 7.72 -6.85
CA ASP A 153 20.00 7.61 -8.17
C ASP A 153 20.25 6.16 -8.65
N GLU A 154 20.09 5.17 -7.76
CA GLU A 154 20.12 3.73 -8.07
C GLU A 154 18.72 3.09 -8.14
N PHE A 155 17.66 3.88 -8.15
CA PHE A 155 16.28 3.41 -8.09
C PHE A 155 15.95 2.55 -6.86
N LYS A 156 16.62 2.84 -5.74
CA LYS A 156 16.40 2.23 -4.43
C LYS A 156 15.60 3.16 -3.53
N ILE A 157 14.75 2.59 -2.68
CA ILE A 157 13.98 3.34 -1.69
C ILE A 157 14.89 4.01 -0.67
N THR A 158 14.57 5.26 -0.38
CA THR A 158 15.14 6.05 0.70
C THR A 158 14.01 6.71 1.50
N TRP A 159 14.07 6.63 2.83
CA TRP A 159 13.10 7.25 3.71
C TRP A 159 13.45 8.71 4.00
N PHE A 160 12.43 9.56 4.03
CA PHE A 160 12.59 10.91 4.59
C PHE A 160 12.66 10.81 6.12
N SER A 161 13.75 11.35 6.70
CA SER A 161 13.98 11.37 8.15
C SER A 161 13.54 12.69 8.81
N LYS A 162 13.38 13.75 8.01
CA LYS A 162 12.92 15.05 8.51
C LYS A 162 11.41 15.06 8.55
N LYS A 163 10.85 15.34 9.75
CA LYS A 163 9.40 15.45 9.96
C LYS A 163 8.82 16.60 9.12
N PRO A 164 7.89 16.32 8.18
CA PRO A 164 7.18 17.34 7.39
C PRO A 164 6.05 17.97 8.20
N LYS A 165 5.32 18.89 7.58
CA LYS A 165 4.05 19.38 8.12
C LYS A 165 2.91 18.45 7.75
N GLU A 166 1.85 18.48 8.55
CA GLU A 166 0.59 17.82 8.20
C GLU A 166 0.06 18.35 6.85
N GLY A 167 -0.24 17.43 5.95
CA GLY A 167 -0.75 17.76 4.61
C GLY A 167 0.32 18.06 3.57
N ASP A 168 1.62 18.00 3.93
CA ASP A 168 2.69 18.09 2.93
C ASP A 168 2.61 16.92 1.94
N GLU A 169 2.91 17.20 0.68
CA GLU A 169 2.95 16.17 -0.37
C GLU A 169 4.20 15.31 -0.27
N ILE A 170 4.03 14.01 -0.47
CA ILE A 170 5.13 13.04 -0.52
C ILE A 170 5.04 12.20 -1.81
N PRO A 171 6.18 11.81 -2.39
CA PRO A 171 6.18 11.03 -3.63
C PRO A 171 5.69 9.60 -3.44
N LEU A 172 6.17 8.91 -2.41
CA LEU A 172 5.88 7.51 -2.13
C LEU A 172 5.58 7.30 -0.65
N ALA A 173 4.66 6.40 -0.34
CA ALA A 173 4.40 5.91 1.01
C ALA A 173 5.03 4.53 1.19
N GLY A 174 5.38 4.18 2.43
CA GLY A 174 5.74 2.79 2.75
C GLY A 174 4.52 1.89 2.79
N GLY A 175 4.66 0.64 2.33
CA GLY A 175 3.58 -0.34 2.25
C GLY A 175 2.99 -0.78 3.59
N ALA A 176 3.58 -0.36 4.72
CA ALA A 176 3.11 -0.69 6.05
C ALA A 176 1.72 -0.11 6.37
N ALA A 177 1.42 1.10 5.85
CA ALA A 177 0.11 1.75 6.00
C ALA A 177 -0.07 2.82 4.91
N LEU A 178 -1.13 2.69 4.11
CA LEU A 178 -1.49 3.62 3.05
C LEU A 178 -3.02 3.72 2.96
N GLY A 179 -3.55 4.94 3.03
CA GLY A 179 -4.95 5.24 2.77
C GLY A 179 -5.16 5.83 1.37
N ILE A 180 -6.25 5.43 0.70
CA ILE A 180 -6.66 5.94 -0.60
C ILE A 180 -8.18 6.04 -0.67
N THR A 181 -8.72 7.06 -1.34
CA THR A 181 -10.15 7.11 -1.62
C THR A 181 -10.54 5.98 -2.58
N ARG A 182 -11.71 5.39 -2.39
CA ARG A 182 -12.24 4.35 -3.30
C ARG A 182 -12.27 4.85 -4.74
N GLU A 183 -12.75 6.07 -4.95
CA GLU A 183 -12.80 6.69 -6.28
C GLU A 183 -11.43 6.66 -6.98
N ALA A 184 -10.37 7.10 -6.29
CA ALA A 184 -9.03 7.11 -6.86
C ALA A 184 -8.53 5.67 -7.11
N PHE A 185 -8.74 4.75 -6.14
CA PHE A 185 -8.35 3.35 -6.27
C PHE A 185 -8.98 2.68 -7.48
N ASP A 186 -10.29 2.83 -7.65
CA ASP A 186 -11.03 2.25 -8.76
C ASP A 186 -10.60 2.87 -10.10
N LYS A 187 -10.41 4.20 -10.13
CA LYS A 187 -9.99 4.93 -11.34
C LYS A 187 -8.61 4.51 -11.84
N ILE A 188 -7.64 4.31 -10.93
CA ILE A 188 -6.29 3.87 -11.31
C ILE A 188 -6.19 2.35 -11.54
N GLY A 189 -7.26 1.60 -11.23
CA GLY A 189 -7.32 0.14 -11.41
C GLY A 189 -6.62 -0.68 -10.33
N GLY A 190 -6.47 -0.13 -9.11
CA GLY A 190 -5.86 -0.82 -7.98
C GLY A 190 -4.35 -1.01 -8.11
N PHE A 191 -3.82 -2.00 -7.38
CA PHE A 191 -2.41 -2.42 -7.49
C PHE A 191 -2.14 -3.14 -8.81
N ASP A 192 -0.90 -3.12 -9.29
CA ASP A 192 -0.52 -3.74 -10.56
C ASP A 192 -0.82 -5.25 -10.57
N HIS A 193 -1.61 -5.67 -11.56
CA HIS A 193 -2.05 -7.07 -11.71
C HIS A 193 -0.97 -8.01 -12.25
N LEU A 194 0.12 -7.48 -12.76
CA LEU A 194 1.23 -8.25 -13.33
C LEU A 194 2.32 -8.54 -12.30
N PHE A 195 2.27 -7.88 -11.13
CA PHE A 195 3.28 -8.07 -10.10
C PHE A 195 3.21 -9.46 -9.48
N GLN A 196 4.39 -9.98 -9.19
CA GLN A 196 4.59 -11.33 -8.64
C GLN A 196 5.01 -11.26 -7.19
N VAL A 197 4.50 -12.17 -6.39
CA VAL A 197 4.86 -12.44 -5.00
C VAL A 197 4.86 -11.20 -4.11
N TRP A 198 5.91 -10.39 -4.15
CA TRP A 198 6.12 -9.23 -3.27
C TRP A 198 7.14 -8.24 -3.86
N GLY A 199 6.97 -6.97 -3.51
CA GLY A 199 7.90 -5.86 -3.78
C GLY A 199 7.44 -4.93 -4.91
N ARG A 200 7.67 -3.65 -4.72
CA ARG A 200 7.30 -2.53 -5.61
C ARG A 200 5.81 -2.18 -5.69
N GLU A 201 4.93 -2.93 -5.06
CA GLU A 201 3.49 -2.66 -5.16
C GLU A 201 3.07 -1.34 -4.51
N ASP A 202 3.67 -0.97 -3.39
CA ASP A 202 3.45 0.31 -2.71
C ASP A 202 4.04 1.50 -3.50
N GLU A 203 5.21 1.32 -4.08
CA GLU A 203 5.85 2.32 -4.94
C GLU A 203 5.02 2.54 -6.23
N GLU A 204 4.56 1.45 -6.83
CA GLU A 204 3.80 1.48 -8.08
C GLU A 204 2.45 2.19 -7.92
N ILE A 205 1.68 1.86 -6.88
CA ILE A 205 0.36 2.47 -6.67
C ILE A 205 0.49 3.97 -6.37
N CYS A 206 1.52 4.38 -5.61
CA CYS A 206 1.80 5.79 -5.35
C CYS A 206 2.17 6.54 -6.63
N LEU A 207 3.14 6.01 -7.41
CA LEU A 207 3.50 6.57 -8.70
C LEU A 207 2.30 6.68 -9.63
N LYS A 208 1.55 5.59 -9.79
CA LYS A 208 0.38 5.54 -10.67
C LYS A 208 -0.67 6.58 -10.26
N ALA A 209 -0.97 6.72 -8.97
CA ALA A 209 -1.88 7.74 -8.49
C ALA A 209 -1.42 9.16 -8.90
N TRP A 210 -0.15 9.50 -8.73
CA TRP A 210 0.41 10.77 -9.19
C TRP A 210 0.28 10.97 -10.70
N LEU A 211 0.54 9.93 -11.50
CA LEU A 211 0.41 10.01 -12.95
C LEU A 211 -1.04 10.20 -13.40
N TYR A 212 -2.00 9.73 -12.62
CA TYR A 212 -3.44 9.96 -12.86
C TYR A 212 -3.94 11.29 -12.31
N GLY A 213 -3.08 12.11 -11.71
CA GLY A 213 -3.40 13.43 -11.17
C GLY A 213 -3.92 13.43 -9.73
N TYR A 214 -3.87 12.30 -9.05
CA TYR A 214 -4.26 12.20 -7.64
C TYR A 214 -3.10 12.59 -6.72
N ARG A 215 -3.41 13.38 -5.70
CA ARG A 215 -2.43 13.89 -4.74
C ARG A 215 -2.30 12.95 -3.55
N MET A 216 -1.09 12.79 -3.08
CA MET A 216 -0.77 12.05 -1.85
C MET A 216 -0.13 12.98 -0.82
N VAL A 217 -0.64 12.92 0.41
CA VAL A 217 -0.17 13.72 1.54
C VAL A 217 0.19 12.86 2.74
N ILE A 218 0.87 13.45 3.70
CA ILE A 218 1.25 12.77 4.94
C ILE A 218 0.64 13.45 6.16
N ASN A 219 0.23 12.64 7.16
CA ASN A 219 0.06 13.11 8.53
C ASN A 219 1.22 12.56 9.38
N PRO A 220 2.23 13.40 9.71
CA PRO A 220 3.42 12.95 10.43
C PRO A 220 3.19 12.76 11.94
N ASP A 221 2.02 13.13 12.45
CA ASP A 221 1.66 13.00 13.87
C ASP A 221 0.91 11.68 14.15
N VAL A 222 0.38 11.04 13.11
CA VAL A 222 -0.13 9.66 13.19
C VAL A 222 1.06 8.72 13.00
N ILE A 223 1.46 8.03 14.08
CA ILE A 223 2.61 7.12 14.06
C ILE A 223 2.10 5.69 14.03
N VAL A 224 2.34 4.99 12.94
CA VAL A 224 2.11 3.55 12.81
C VAL A 224 3.42 2.83 13.09
N GLU A 225 3.41 1.99 14.13
CA GLU A 225 4.57 1.17 14.48
C GLU A 225 4.60 -0.08 13.58
N HIS A 226 5.73 -0.35 12.96
CA HIS A 226 5.91 -1.44 12.00
C HIS A 226 7.08 -2.34 12.41
N LEU A 227 6.91 -3.65 12.28
CA LEU A 227 7.97 -4.62 12.51
C LEU A 227 8.85 -4.76 11.25
N PHE A 228 9.98 -4.05 11.21
CA PHE A 228 10.97 -4.22 10.16
C PHE A 228 11.71 -5.54 10.31
N ARG A 229 11.68 -6.39 9.28
CA ARG A 229 12.26 -7.73 9.31
C ARG A 229 13.51 -7.81 8.46
N LYS A 230 14.41 -8.71 8.88
CA LYS A 230 15.62 -9.05 8.09
C LYS A 230 15.31 -10.04 6.96
N SER A 231 14.20 -10.78 7.04
CA SER A 231 13.80 -11.78 6.05
C SER A 231 12.28 -11.96 6.03
N HIS A 232 11.73 -12.36 4.89
CA HIS A 232 10.33 -12.70 4.76
C HIS A 232 10.01 -14.07 5.38
N PRO A 233 8.81 -14.27 5.96
CA PRO A 233 8.38 -15.56 6.50
C PRO A 233 7.95 -16.56 5.40
N TYR A 234 8.08 -16.17 4.14
CA TYR A 234 7.83 -16.98 2.95
C TYR A 234 8.88 -16.68 1.87
N LYS A 235 8.94 -17.51 0.85
CA LYS A 235 9.95 -17.40 -0.19
C LYS A 235 9.67 -16.18 -1.09
N VAL A 236 10.51 -15.14 -0.93
CA VAL A 236 10.65 -14.02 -1.88
C VAL A 236 12.02 -14.15 -2.52
N THR A 237 12.08 -14.14 -3.84
CA THR A 237 13.35 -14.21 -4.56
C THR A 237 13.71 -12.84 -5.11
N VAL A 238 15.00 -12.57 -5.23
CA VAL A 238 15.48 -11.34 -5.89
C VAL A 238 14.94 -11.26 -7.32
N ALA A 239 14.80 -12.38 -8.02
CA ALA A 239 14.20 -12.44 -9.35
C ALA A 239 12.75 -11.89 -9.38
N ASN A 240 11.93 -12.17 -8.35
CA ASN A 240 10.57 -11.61 -8.27
C ASN A 240 10.60 -10.08 -8.13
N VAL A 241 11.44 -9.56 -7.23
CA VAL A 241 11.57 -8.10 -7.02
C VAL A 241 12.14 -7.43 -8.28
N THR A 242 13.13 -8.03 -8.93
CA THR A 242 13.70 -7.54 -10.19
C THR A 242 12.65 -7.55 -11.32
N TYR A 243 11.82 -8.60 -11.41
CA TYR A 243 10.70 -8.65 -12.35
C TYR A 243 9.72 -7.50 -12.09
N ASN A 244 9.25 -7.32 -10.86
CA ASN A 244 8.32 -6.24 -10.50
C ASN A 244 8.93 -4.86 -10.81
N THR A 245 10.24 -4.67 -10.54
CA THR A 245 10.97 -3.44 -10.86
C THR A 245 10.96 -3.13 -12.36
N ILE A 246 11.25 -4.13 -13.20
CA ILE A 246 11.25 -3.96 -14.66
C ILE A 246 9.81 -3.76 -15.16
N CYS A 247 8.84 -4.50 -14.62
CA CYS A 247 7.43 -4.39 -14.97
C CYS A 247 6.89 -2.98 -14.69
N LEU A 248 7.18 -2.42 -13.50
CA LEU A 248 6.85 -1.04 -13.13
C LEU A 248 7.43 -0.05 -14.16
N ALA A 249 8.71 -0.18 -14.49
CA ALA A 249 9.37 0.73 -15.43
C ALA A 249 8.81 0.58 -16.86
N CYS A 250 8.54 -0.64 -17.31
CA CYS A 250 7.90 -0.90 -18.60
C CYS A 250 6.50 -0.29 -18.68
N SER A 251 5.73 -0.33 -17.59
CA SER A 251 4.36 0.18 -17.55
C SER A 251 4.30 1.71 -17.50
N HIS A 252 5.24 2.37 -16.83
CA HIS A 252 5.10 3.78 -16.49
C HIS A 252 6.14 4.72 -17.08
N PHE A 253 7.39 4.27 -17.36
CA PHE A 253 8.49 5.17 -17.68
C PHE A 253 8.68 5.40 -19.17
N LYS A 254 9.17 6.61 -19.54
CA LYS A 254 9.72 6.90 -20.86
C LYS A 254 10.95 6.01 -21.12
N MET A 255 11.29 5.85 -22.40
CA MET A 255 12.34 4.93 -22.82
C MET A 255 13.71 5.21 -22.19
N GLU A 256 14.04 6.48 -21.94
CA GLU A 256 15.33 6.84 -21.32
C GLU A 256 15.43 6.33 -19.89
N ARG A 257 14.38 6.55 -19.07
CA ARG A 257 14.32 6.09 -17.68
C ARG A 257 14.17 4.58 -17.59
N LEU A 258 13.37 3.97 -18.49
CA LEU A 258 13.29 2.52 -18.60
C LEU A 258 14.68 1.90 -18.85
N LYS A 259 15.50 2.46 -19.77
CA LYS A 259 16.87 2.00 -19.99
C LYS A 259 17.71 2.06 -18.72
N LYS A 260 17.66 3.17 -17.97
CA LYS A 260 18.36 3.29 -16.68
C LYS A 260 17.95 2.20 -15.69
N VAL A 261 16.64 1.92 -15.55
CA VAL A 261 16.16 0.81 -14.70
C VAL A 261 16.72 -0.54 -15.16
N ILE A 262 16.70 -0.82 -16.46
CA ILE A 262 17.27 -2.05 -17.02
C ILE A 262 18.77 -2.15 -16.72
N ASP A 263 19.52 -1.05 -16.82
CA ASP A 263 20.95 -1.03 -16.54
C ASP A 263 21.25 -1.27 -15.05
N VAL A 264 20.41 -0.75 -14.16
CA VAL A 264 20.49 -1.08 -12.73
C VAL A 264 20.15 -2.56 -12.49
N ALA A 265 19.05 -3.03 -13.06
CA ALA A 265 18.59 -4.42 -12.89
C ALA A 265 19.59 -5.46 -13.43
N ARG A 266 20.33 -5.14 -14.49
CA ARG A 266 21.39 -6.02 -15.05
C ARG A 266 22.53 -6.34 -14.10
N ARG A 267 22.69 -5.55 -13.03
CA ARG A 267 23.70 -5.81 -11.99
C ARG A 267 23.29 -6.98 -11.08
N ASP A 268 22.01 -7.39 -11.14
CA ASP A 268 21.48 -8.49 -10.36
C ASP A 268 21.81 -9.83 -11.02
N TYR A 269 22.27 -10.79 -10.21
CA TYR A 269 22.57 -12.16 -10.66
C TYR A 269 21.34 -12.83 -11.32
N TYR A 270 20.14 -12.54 -10.86
CA TYR A 270 18.89 -13.13 -11.35
C TYR A 270 18.23 -12.33 -12.48
N PHE A 271 18.89 -11.34 -13.05
CA PHE A 271 18.36 -10.49 -14.11
C PHE A 271 17.77 -11.29 -15.27
N PHE A 272 18.50 -12.31 -15.78
CA PHE A 272 18.03 -13.11 -16.92
C PHE A 272 16.76 -13.92 -16.62
N ASN A 273 16.56 -14.33 -15.36
CA ASN A 273 15.31 -14.96 -14.93
C ASN A 273 14.15 -13.96 -15.00
N ALA A 274 14.32 -12.77 -14.45
CA ALA A 274 13.33 -11.71 -14.50
C ALA A 274 13.04 -11.26 -15.94
N ALA A 275 14.07 -11.07 -16.77
CA ALA A 275 13.93 -10.69 -18.18
C ALA A 275 13.17 -11.75 -18.98
N GLY A 276 13.38 -13.02 -18.74
CA GLY A 276 12.61 -14.10 -19.36
C GLY A 276 11.12 -14.07 -18.98
N GLU A 277 10.78 -13.71 -17.72
CA GLU A 277 9.38 -13.50 -17.31
C GLU A 277 8.77 -12.24 -17.97
N ILE A 278 9.52 -11.16 -18.07
CA ILE A 278 9.11 -9.95 -18.81
C ILE A 278 8.79 -10.27 -20.28
N ASP A 279 9.65 -11.07 -20.93
CA ASP A 279 9.41 -11.48 -22.31
C ASP A 279 8.13 -12.32 -22.46
N ARG A 280 7.92 -13.30 -21.58
CA ARG A 280 6.69 -14.11 -21.55
C ARG A 280 5.42 -13.27 -21.35
N ASN A 281 5.49 -12.22 -20.53
CA ASN A 281 4.38 -11.33 -20.23
C ASN A 281 4.36 -10.06 -21.11
N SER A 282 5.24 -9.95 -22.10
CA SER A 282 5.44 -8.71 -22.89
C SER A 282 4.17 -8.16 -23.51
N GLY A 283 3.30 -9.03 -24.04
CA GLY A 283 2.01 -8.62 -24.61
C GLY A 283 1.08 -7.97 -23.57
N LEU A 284 1.03 -8.52 -22.35
CA LEU A 284 0.23 -7.96 -21.25
C LEU A 284 0.81 -6.64 -20.76
N ILE A 285 2.12 -6.56 -20.61
CA ILE A 285 2.84 -5.35 -20.18
C ILE A 285 2.63 -4.22 -21.19
N VAL A 286 2.75 -4.50 -22.49
CA VAL A 286 2.51 -3.52 -23.55
C VAL A 286 1.04 -3.06 -23.55
N SER A 287 0.09 -3.98 -23.39
CA SER A 287 -1.33 -3.63 -23.28
C SER A 287 -1.60 -2.72 -22.08
N GLN A 288 -1.04 -3.06 -20.91
CA GLN A 288 -1.15 -2.25 -19.69
C GLN A 288 -0.51 -0.87 -19.86
N ARG A 289 0.71 -0.79 -20.44
CA ARG A 289 1.38 0.47 -20.76
C ARG A 289 0.52 1.37 -21.63
N ASN A 290 -0.05 0.81 -22.71
CA ASN A 290 -0.91 1.57 -23.62
C ASN A 290 -2.16 2.08 -22.93
N LYS A 291 -2.81 1.27 -22.08
CA LYS A 291 -3.94 1.69 -21.26
C LYS A 291 -3.55 2.87 -20.36
N TYR A 292 -2.47 2.75 -19.58
CA TYR A 292 -2.02 3.81 -18.69
C TYR A 292 -1.62 5.08 -19.45
N ALA A 293 -0.99 4.96 -20.60
CA ALA A 293 -0.63 6.12 -21.42
C ALA A 293 -1.85 6.92 -21.94
N ILE A 294 -2.98 6.25 -22.14
CA ILE A 294 -4.24 6.89 -22.56
C ILE A 294 -4.99 7.51 -21.37
N GLU A 295 -4.98 6.84 -20.22
CA GLU A 295 -5.83 7.19 -19.08
C GLU A 295 -5.17 8.21 -18.13
N ARG A 296 -3.85 8.23 -18.04
CA ARG A 296 -3.11 9.11 -17.13
C ARG A 296 -3.07 10.55 -17.58
N VAL A 297 -2.97 11.48 -16.64
CA VAL A 297 -2.88 12.93 -16.87
C VAL A 297 -1.45 13.38 -17.12
N TYR A 298 -0.49 12.74 -16.43
CA TYR A 298 0.92 13.08 -16.43
C TYR A 298 1.77 11.90 -16.87
N ASP A 299 2.97 12.17 -17.35
CA ASP A 299 4.00 11.15 -17.56
C ASP A 299 4.98 11.07 -16.36
N ASP A 300 5.91 10.16 -16.44
CA ASP A 300 6.91 9.96 -15.38
C ASP A 300 7.80 11.19 -15.14
N GLU A 301 8.06 12.01 -16.18
CA GLU A 301 8.88 13.22 -16.03
C GLU A 301 8.27 14.20 -15.04
N TYR A 302 6.95 14.44 -15.12
CA TYR A 302 6.23 15.25 -14.14
C TYR A 302 6.49 14.79 -12.70
N PHE A 303 6.45 13.47 -12.44
CA PHE A 303 6.66 12.92 -11.10
C PHE A 303 8.08 13.15 -10.60
N PHE A 304 9.08 12.84 -11.46
CA PHE A 304 10.49 12.97 -11.11
C PHE A 304 10.90 14.44 -10.91
N GLU A 305 10.41 15.35 -11.74
CA GLU A 305 10.64 16.81 -11.61
C GLU A 305 9.95 17.37 -10.36
N LYS A 306 8.68 17.05 -10.14
CA LYS A 306 7.88 17.53 -9.00
C LYS A 306 8.57 17.24 -7.67
N PHE A 307 9.15 16.06 -7.52
CA PHE A 307 9.78 15.61 -6.27
C PHE A 307 11.31 15.69 -6.29
N ASN A 308 11.89 16.30 -7.33
CA ASN A 308 13.34 16.45 -7.50
C ASN A 308 14.10 15.13 -7.35
N ILE A 309 13.58 14.05 -7.95
CA ILE A 309 14.19 12.71 -7.90
C ILE A 309 15.24 12.62 -9.02
N LEU A 310 16.49 12.43 -8.61
CA LEU A 310 17.66 12.42 -9.50
C LEU A 310 17.93 11.03 -10.11
N PHE A 311 16.95 10.48 -10.83
CA PHE A 311 17.12 9.15 -11.48
C PHE A 311 16.82 9.19 -12.99
#